data_6709c8342c01b72ed8009b901e275d61
#
_entry.id   6709c8342c01b72ed8009b901e275d61
#
_cell.length_a   1.000
_cell.length_b   1.000
_cell.length_c   1.000
_cell.angle_alpha   90.00
_cell.angle_beta   90.00
_cell.angle_gamma   90.00
#
_symmetry.space_group_name_H-M   'P 1'
#
loop_
_entity.id
_entity.type
_entity.pdbx_description
1 polymer ?
#
loop_
_entity_poly.entity_id
_entity_poly.type
_entity_poly.pdbx_seq_one_letter_code
_entity_poly.pdbx_strand_id
1 'polypeptide(L)'
;MKKKIAVLALGAMLFALCSYTHAQQPGKIVRIGFLDVSTASGSAVLVDAFRQELSKLGWIEGKNITIEYRFAEQKPERAPEHAADLVRLKVDLIVVTGGPQVSAVKKATAVIPIVMTSSADPVNEGLVASLAQPGGNVTGLSGLSPELITKRLEVLKDAVPKLSRVGLLRPA
;
A
#
# COMPACT_ATOMS: atom_id res chain seq x y z
N MET A 1 -22.76 -39.77 -45.26
CA MET A 1 -22.12 -39.85 -43.94
C MET A 1 -20.72 -39.23 -43.91
N LYS A 2 -19.80 -39.54 -44.85
CA LYS A 2 -18.41 -39.04 -44.86
C LYS A 2 -18.25 -37.50 -44.86
N LYS A 3 -19.13 -36.74 -45.56
CA LYS A 3 -19.10 -35.26 -45.61
C LYS A 3 -19.48 -34.62 -44.27
N LYS A 4 -20.40 -35.19 -43.50
CA LYS A 4 -20.79 -34.66 -42.15
C LYS A 4 -19.71 -34.88 -41.12
N ILE A 5 -18.96 -35.98 -41.20
CA ILE A 5 -17.83 -36.28 -40.31
C ILE A 5 -16.66 -35.32 -40.58
N ALA A 6 -16.40 -35.00 -41.85
CA ALA A 6 -15.31 -34.05 -42.22
C ALA A 6 -15.61 -32.63 -41.73
N VAL A 7 -16.86 -32.17 -41.76
CA VAL A 7 -17.26 -30.83 -41.25
C VAL A 7 -17.16 -30.75 -39.74
N LEU A 8 -17.55 -31.83 -39.02
CA LEU A 8 -17.40 -31.91 -37.56
C LEU A 8 -15.91 -31.96 -37.12
N ALA A 9 -15.07 -32.68 -37.85
CA ALA A 9 -13.63 -32.73 -37.57
C ALA A 9 -12.92 -31.39 -37.81
N LEU A 10 -13.34 -30.65 -38.88
CA LEU A 10 -12.80 -29.31 -39.18
C LEU A 10 -13.25 -28.28 -38.13
N GLY A 11 -14.50 -28.37 -37.65
CA GLY A 11 -15.00 -27.52 -36.57
C GLY A 11 -14.28 -27.76 -35.23
N ALA A 12 -14.00 -29.02 -34.88
CA ALA A 12 -13.25 -29.35 -33.68
C ALA A 12 -11.79 -28.88 -33.73
N MET A 13 -11.17 -28.94 -34.92
CA MET A 13 -9.79 -28.47 -35.12
C MET A 13 -9.68 -26.93 -35.04
N LEU A 14 -10.68 -26.20 -35.53
CA LEU A 14 -10.75 -24.73 -35.39
C LEU A 14 -10.98 -24.30 -33.92
N PHE A 15 -11.77 -25.05 -33.16
CA PHE A 15 -11.97 -24.77 -31.71
C PHE A 15 -10.70 -25.02 -30.89
N ALA A 16 -9.91 -26.03 -31.25
CA ALA A 16 -8.65 -26.34 -30.55
C ALA A 16 -7.58 -25.25 -30.79
N LEU A 17 -7.60 -24.55 -31.92
CA LEU A 17 -6.67 -23.45 -32.22
C LEU A 17 -7.00 -22.14 -31.48
N CYS A 18 -8.25 -21.93 -31.04
CA CYS A 18 -8.64 -20.74 -30.26
C CYS A 18 -8.22 -20.79 -28.79
N SER A 19 -7.80 -21.93 -28.27
CA SER A 19 -7.49 -22.11 -26.84
C SER A 19 -6.06 -21.67 -26.44
N TYR A 20 -5.20 -21.26 -27.36
CA TYR A 20 -3.79 -20.92 -27.11
C TYR A 20 -3.41 -19.46 -27.32
N THR A 21 -4.37 -18.57 -27.55
CA THR A 21 -4.06 -17.15 -27.53
C THR A 21 -4.28 -16.55 -26.12
N HIS A 22 -3.61 -17.04 -25.09
CA HIS A 22 -3.11 -16.14 -24.09
C HIS A 22 -2.03 -15.29 -24.78
N ALA A 23 -2.45 -14.29 -25.52
CA ALA A 23 -1.60 -13.18 -25.87
C ALA A 23 -1.12 -12.61 -24.52
N GLN A 24 0.07 -13.02 -24.05
CA GLN A 24 0.81 -12.29 -23.07
C GLN A 24 1.10 -10.94 -23.73
N GLN A 25 0.19 -9.98 -23.59
CA GLN A 25 0.58 -8.59 -23.67
C GLN A 25 1.77 -8.50 -22.73
N PRO A 26 2.92 -7.96 -23.14
CA PRO A 26 4.00 -7.67 -22.22
C PRO A 26 3.36 -6.83 -21.13
N GLY A 27 3.20 -7.44 -19.95
CA GLY A 27 2.43 -6.86 -18.86
C GLY A 27 3.06 -5.50 -18.57
N LYS A 28 2.26 -4.43 -18.55
CA LYS A 28 2.71 -3.10 -18.13
C LYS A 28 3.49 -3.29 -16.82
N ILE A 29 4.76 -2.90 -16.80
CA ILE A 29 5.53 -2.87 -15.55
C ILE A 29 4.86 -1.86 -14.63
N VAL A 30 4.32 -2.35 -13.51
CA VAL A 30 3.66 -1.50 -12.52
C VAL A 30 4.73 -0.71 -11.77
N ARG A 31 4.56 0.61 -11.68
CA ARG A 31 5.47 1.50 -10.96
C ARG A 31 4.88 1.86 -9.61
N ILE A 32 5.54 1.48 -8.54
CA ILE A 32 5.14 1.75 -7.15
C ILE A 32 6.00 2.89 -6.61
N GLY A 33 5.38 3.95 -6.08
CA GLY A 33 6.06 4.93 -5.25
C GLY A 33 6.11 4.43 -3.82
N PHE A 34 7.26 4.55 -3.16
CA PHE A 34 7.42 4.25 -1.73
C PHE A 34 7.96 5.48 -1.01
N LEU A 35 7.18 6.04 -0.09
CA LEU A 35 7.55 7.24 0.68
C LEU A 35 7.63 6.91 2.17
N ASP A 36 8.80 7.12 2.75
CA ASP A 36 9.07 6.92 4.18
C ASP A 36 9.76 8.14 4.79
N VAL A 37 9.43 8.46 6.04
CA VAL A 37 10.09 9.54 6.80
C VAL A 37 11.51 9.19 7.22
N SER A 38 11.81 7.90 7.36
CA SER A 38 13.10 7.39 7.83
C SER A 38 14.22 7.57 6.78
N THR A 39 15.38 7.02 7.07
CA THR A 39 16.49 6.86 6.13
C THR A 39 16.38 5.51 5.41
N ALA A 40 17.05 5.36 4.27
CA ALA A 40 17.10 4.08 3.55
C ALA A 40 17.62 2.95 4.46
N SER A 41 18.66 3.20 5.24
CA SER A 41 19.21 2.22 6.19
C SER A 41 18.26 1.94 7.37
N GLY A 42 17.55 2.97 7.85
CA GLY A 42 16.59 2.82 8.96
C GLY A 42 15.34 1.99 8.56
N SER A 43 14.96 2.05 7.30
CA SER A 43 13.82 1.29 6.76
C SER A 43 14.20 -0.03 6.10
N ALA A 44 15.50 -0.37 6.02
CA ALA A 44 15.97 -1.51 5.22
C ALA A 44 15.23 -2.82 5.55
N VAL A 45 15.08 -3.15 6.83
CA VAL A 45 14.39 -4.39 7.26
C VAL A 45 12.91 -4.39 6.82
N LEU A 46 12.22 -3.26 6.90
CA LEU A 46 10.81 -3.13 6.51
C LEU A 46 10.66 -3.19 4.99
N VAL A 47 11.56 -2.53 4.26
CA VAL A 47 11.60 -2.56 2.80
C VAL A 47 11.88 -3.97 2.28
N ASP A 48 12.84 -4.69 2.89
CA ASP A 48 13.14 -6.06 2.51
C ASP A 48 11.96 -7.00 2.79
N ALA A 49 11.29 -6.86 3.94
CA ALA A 49 10.07 -7.61 4.23
C ALA A 49 8.96 -7.32 3.22
N PHE A 50 8.74 -6.05 2.87
CA PHE A 50 7.77 -5.64 1.86
C PHE A 50 8.07 -6.27 0.49
N ARG A 51 9.33 -6.22 0.03
CA ARG A 51 9.76 -6.84 -1.23
C ARG A 51 9.58 -8.36 -1.22
N GLN A 52 9.89 -9.02 -0.09
CA GLN A 52 9.71 -10.46 0.06
C GLN A 52 8.23 -10.86 -0.05
N GLU A 53 7.33 -10.12 0.62
CA GLU A 53 5.90 -10.40 0.55
C GLU A 53 5.34 -10.15 -0.86
N LEU A 54 5.73 -9.07 -1.52
CA LEU A 54 5.39 -8.83 -2.92
C LEU A 54 5.87 -9.98 -3.82
N SER A 55 7.10 -10.47 -3.61
CA SER A 55 7.66 -11.57 -4.40
C SER A 55 6.87 -12.87 -4.20
N LYS A 56 6.42 -13.20 -2.99
CA LYS A 56 5.54 -14.36 -2.72
C LYS A 56 4.20 -14.27 -3.46
N LEU A 57 3.73 -13.04 -3.70
CA LEU A 57 2.52 -12.77 -4.48
C LEU A 57 2.77 -12.69 -6.01
N GLY A 58 4.01 -12.95 -6.46
CA GLY A 58 4.39 -12.91 -7.86
C GLY A 58 4.82 -11.53 -8.38
N TRP A 59 4.87 -10.51 -7.50
CA TRP A 59 5.35 -9.16 -7.84
C TRP A 59 6.85 -9.04 -7.57
N ILE A 60 7.66 -9.05 -8.63
CA ILE A 60 9.13 -9.11 -8.53
C ILE A 60 9.71 -7.81 -9.07
N GLU A 61 10.42 -7.07 -8.21
CA GLU A 61 11.10 -5.83 -8.59
C GLU A 61 12.15 -6.08 -9.67
N GLY A 62 12.16 -5.24 -10.69
CA GLY A 62 12.99 -5.39 -11.88
C GLY A 62 12.46 -6.38 -12.94
N LYS A 63 11.35 -7.10 -12.65
CA LYS A 63 10.72 -8.03 -13.59
C LYS A 63 9.33 -7.54 -14.04
N ASN A 64 8.41 -7.36 -13.12
CA ASN A 64 7.03 -6.92 -13.42
C ASN A 64 6.59 -5.72 -12.58
N ILE A 65 7.39 -5.30 -11.61
CA ILE A 65 7.24 -4.04 -10.88
C ILE A 65 8.55 -3.26 -10.85
N THR A 66 8.44 -1.94 -10.68
CA THR A 66 9.55 -1.05 -10.31
C THR A 66 9.12 -0.26 -9.09
N ILE A 67 10.02 -0.08 -8.11
CA ILE A 67 9.74 0.68 -6.89
C ILE A 67 10.61 1.93 -6.88
N GLU A 68 9.94 3.10 -6.80
CA GLU A 68 10.56 4.42 -6.71
C GLU A 68 10.62 4.84 -5.24
N TYR A 69 11.77 4.66 -4.62
CA TYR A 69 11.95 4.94 -3.20
C TYR A 69 12.21 6.43 -2.95
N ARG A 70 11.55 6.98 -1.92
CA ARG A 70 11.77 8.34 -1.39
C ARG A 70 11.87 8.26 0.13
N PHE A 71 13.03 8.58 0.67
CA PHE A 71 13.31 8.62 2.10
C PHE A 71 13.47 10.08 2.52
N ALA A 72 12.66 10.54 3.47
CA ALA A 72 12.72 11.93 3.93
C ALA A 72 13.85 12.18 4.95
N GLU A 73 14.65 11.16 5.32
CA GLU A 73 15.81 11.27 6.20
C GLU A 73 15.50 11.95 7.54
N GLN A 74 14.38 11.54 8.15
CA GLN A 74 13.83 12.09 9.39
C GLN A 74 13.47 13.58 9.31
N LYS A 75 13.26 14.10 8.10
CA LYS A 75 12.85 15.47 7.80
C LYS A 75 11.46 15.46 7.20
N PRO A 76 10.39 15.47 8.02
CA PRO A 76 9.01 15.36 7.52
C PRO A 76 8.62 16.49 6.56
N GLU A 77 9.30 17.65 6.64
CA GLU A 77 9.13 18.78 5.73
C GLU A 77 9.50 18.48 4.28
N ARG A 78 10.24 17.39 4.00
CA ARG A 78 10.57 16.93 2.64
C ARG A 78 9.45 16.11 1.99
N ALA A 79 8.45 15.67 2.78
CA ALA A 79 7.39 14.83 2.26
C ALA A 79 6.59 15.45 1.10
N PRO A 80 6.26 16.76 1.08
CA PRO A 80 5.58 17.39 -0.06
C PRO A 80 6.40 17.36 -1.35
N GLU A 81 7.72 17.59 -1.28
CA GLU A 81 8.62 17.51 -2.42
C GLU A 81 8.67 16.09 -3.00
N HIS A 82 8.87 15.10 -2.14
CA HIS A 82 8.90 13.70 -2.52
C HIS A 82 7.56 13.20 -3.09
N ALA A 83 6.44 13.67 -2.52
CA ALA A 83 5.12 13.38 -3.05
C ALA A 83 4.94 13.94 -4.47
N ALA A 84 5.34 15.20 -4.70
CA ALA A 84 5.29 15.82 -6.01
C ALA A 84 6.17 15.10 -7.04
N ASP A 85 7.35 14.61 -6.63
CA ASP A 85 8.24 13.79 -7.46
C ASP A 85 7.57 12.50 -7.91
N LEU A 86 6.96 11.75 -6.99
CA LEU A 86 6.27 10.50 -7.31
C LEU A 86 5.08 10.73 -8.25
N VAL A 87 4.32 11.81 -8.05
CA VAL A 87 3.24 12.20 -8.96
C VAL A 87 3.78 12.54 -10.36
N ARG A 88 4.88 13.28 -10.45
CA ARG A 88 5.55 13.62 -11.72
C ARG A 88 6.04 12.37 -12.45
N LEU A 89 6.53 11.35 -11.73
CA LEU A 89 6.93 10.07 -12.28
C LEU A 89 5.75 9.21 -12.75
N LYS A 90 4.50 9.65 -12.49
CA LYS A 90 3.27 8.95 -12.87
C LYS A 90 3.27 7.49 -12.38
N VAL A 91 3.60 7.29 -11.11
CA VAL A 91 3.53 5.97 -10.49
C VAL A 91 2.08 5.47 -10.48
N ASP A 92 1.89 4.15 -10.51
CA ASP A 92 0.57 3.54 -10.56
C ASP A 92 -0.10 3.49 -9.17
N LEU A 93 0.70 3.45 -8.10
CA LEU A 93 0.24 3.57 -6.71
C LEU A 93 1.37 4.11 -5.83
N ILE A 94 1.03 4.66 -4.66
CA ILE A 94 2.00 5.14 -3.68
C ILE A 94 1.78 4.44 -2.34
N VAL A 95 2.81 3.75 -1.84
CA VAL A 95 2.87 3.19 -0.49
C VAL A 95 3.51 4.24 0.42
N VAL A 96 2.86 4.55 1.54
CA VAL A 96 3.31 5.63 2.43
C VAL A 96 3.33 5.15 3.87
N THR A 97 4.40 5.49 4.59
CA THR A 97 4.53 5.21 6.01
C THR A 97 4.25 6.46 6.84
N GLY A 98 3.29 6.37 7.79
CA GLY A 98 2.95 7.45 8.72
C GLY A 98 1.95 8.50 8.20
N GLY A 99 1.11 8.99 9.12
CA GLY A 99 -0.01 9.91 8.82
C GLY A 99 0.40 11.24 8.18
N PRO A 100 1.40 11.97 8.69
CA PRO A 100 1.83 13.24 8.09
C PRO A 100 2.27 13.12 6.62
N GLN A 101 2.96 12.02 6.28
CA GLN A 101 3.40 11.74 4.90
C GLN A 101 2.21 11.40 4.00
N VAL A 102 1.23 10.64 4.52
CA VAL A 102 -0.03 10.35 3.80
C VAL A 102 -0.76 11.65 3.48
N SER A 103 -0.84 12.60 4.43
CA SER A 103 -1.44 13.92 4.21
C SER A 103 -0.74 14.69 3.09
N ALA A 104 0.60 14.64 3.03
CA ALA A 104 1.37 15.29 1.96
C ALA A 104 1.06 14.67 0.59
N VAL A 105 1.03 13.34 0.48
CA VAL A 105 0.71 12.64 -0.78
C VAL A 105 -0.75 12.90 -1.18
N LYS A 106 -1.70 12.87 -0.24
CA LYS A 106 -3.11 13.16 -0.50
C LYS A 106 -3.33 14.56 -1.06
N LYS A 107 -2.53 15.54 -0.61
CA LYS A 107 -2.55 16.91 -1.17
C LYS A 107 -1.95 16.99 -2.57
N ALA A 108 -0.98 16.14 -2.89
CA ALA A 108 -0.31 16.13 -4.19
C ALA A 108 -1.12 15.42 -5.29
N THR A 109 -1.99 14.47 -4.94
CA THR A 109 -2.81 13.74 -5.91
C THR A 109 -4.15 13.28 -5.34
N ALA A 110 -5.21 13.43 -6.14
CA ALA A 110 -6.53 12.87 -5.85
C ALA A 110 -6.84 11.60 -6.69
N VAL A 111 -5.90 11.19 -7.58
CA VAL A 111 -6.14 10.15 -8.59
C VAL A 111 -5.29 8.91 -8.32
N ILE A 112 -4.00 9.08 -8.02
CA ILE A 112 -3.10 7.95 -7.76
C ILE A 112 -3.53 7.27 -6.45
N PRO A 113 -3.79 5.95 -6.44
CA PRO A 113 -4.10 5.22 -5.22
C PRO A 113 -2.98 5.35 -4.19
N ILE A 114 -3.36 5.57 -2.94
CA ILE A 114 -2.43 5.73 -1.81
C ILE A 114 -2.71 4.60 -0.81
N VAL A 115 -1.69 3.81 -0.51
CA VAL A 115 -1.75 2.74 0.49
C VAL A 115 -0.94 3.16 1.70
N MET A 116 -1.62 3.54 2.78
CA MET A 116 -0.96 3.85 4.05
C MET A 116 -0.64 2.54 4.80
N THR A 117 0.59 2.39 5.25
CA THR A 117 1.01 1.21 6.01
C THR A 117 0.63 1.30 7.48
N SER A 118 0.47 2.52 8.00
CA SER A 118 0.04 2.79 9.37
C SER A 118 -0.43 4.23 9.51
N SER A 119 -1.53 4.42 10.22
CA SER A 119 -1.96 5.70 10.82
C SER A 119 -2.56 5.42 12.18
N ALA A 120 -2.36 6.32 13.13
CA ALA A 120 -2.94 6.18 14.48
C ALA A 120 -4.45 6.38 14.46
N ASP A 121 -4.90 7.38 13.69
CA ASP A 121 -6.32 7.78 13.60
C ASP A 121 -6.59 8.45 12.24
N PRO A 122 -6.74 7.68 11.17
CA PRO A 122 -6.85 8.23 9.82
C PRO A 122 -8.14 9.03 9.59
N VAL A 123 -9.16 8.85 10.42
CA VAL A 123 -10.42 9.61 10.33
C VAL A 123 -10.22 11.00 10.93
N ASN A 124 -9.73 11.10 12.16
CA ASN A 124 -9.46 12.39 12.80
C ASN A 124 -8.29 13.15 12.13
N GLU A 125 -7.34 12.44 11.54
CA GLU A 125 -6.29 13.04 10.70
C GLU A 125 -6.83 13.53 9.34
N GLY A 126 -8.11 13.30 9.03
CA GLY A 126 -8.74 13.70 7.76
C GLY A 126 -8.23 12.96 6.53
N LEU A 127 -7.60 11.81 6.73
CA LEU A 127 -7.05 11.00 5.63
C LEU A 127 -8.13 10.23 4.90
N VAL A 128 -9.11 9.71 5.65
CA VAL A 128 -10.28 8.97 5.14
C VAL A 128 -11.56 9.48 5.79
N ALA A 129 -12.70 9.29 5.12
CA ALA A 129 -13.99 9.71 5.65
C ALA A 129 -14.45 8.80 6.81
N SER A 130 -14.23 7.49 6.69
CA SER A 130 -14.45 6.50 7.75
C SER A 130 -13.58 5.27 7.48
N LEU A 131 -13.45 4.37 8.47
CA LEU A 131 -12.69 3.12 8.28
C LEU A 131 -13.41 2.16 7.34
N ALA A 132 -14.75 2.12 7.37
CA ALA A 132 -15.54 1.24 6.51
C ALA A 132 -15.69 1.77 5.08
N GLN A 133 -15.68 3.10 4.90
CA GLN A 133 -15.82 3.77 3.61
C GLN A 133 -14.82 4.93 3.54
N PRO A 134 -13.58 4.68 3.10
CA PRO A 134 -12.52 5.70 3.02
C PRO A 134 -12.89 6.93 2.18
N GLY A 135 -13.72 6.78 1.14
CA GLY A 135 -14.33 7.87 0.38
C GLY A 135 -13.40 8.64 -0.57
N GLY A 136 -12.20 8.12 -0.82
CA GLY A 136 -11.21 8.77 -1.69
C GLY A 136 -10.15 7.79 -2.20
N ASN A 137 -8.99 8.32 -2.59
CA ASN A 137 -7.88 7.53 -3.11
C ASN A 137 -6.93 6.96 -2.03
N VAL A 138 -7.26 7.09 -0.75
CA VAL A 138 -6.46 6.60 0.39
C VAL A 138 -7.10 5.34 0.95
N THR A 139 -6.30 4.29 1.15
CA THR A 139 -6.65 3.06 1.87
C THR A 139 -5.46 2.60 2.70
N GLY A 140 -5.62 1.57 3.54
CA GLY A 140 -4.49 1.00 4.29
C GLY A 140 -4.86 0.54 5.69
N LEU A 141 -3.87 0.59 6.60
CA LEU A 141 -3.98 0.06 7.95
C LEU A 141 -4.10 1.20 8.97
N SER A 142 -4.96 1.00 9.98
CA SER A 142 -5.11 1.87 11.14
C SER A 142 -4.72 1.14 12.42
N GLY A 143 -3.99 1.85 13.30
CA GLY A 143 -3.62 1.35 14.62
C GLY A 143 -4.74 1.41 15.66
N LEU A 144 -5.88 2.06 15.36
CA LEU A 144 -6.99 2.30 16.30
C LEU A 144 -6.50 2.81 17.67
N SER A 145 -5.43 3.61 17.67
CA SER A 145 -4.73 3.98 18.90
C SER A 145 -5.58 4.76 19.89
N PRO A 146 -6.43 5.73 19.47
CA PRO A 146 -7.27 6.48 20.41
C PRO A 146 -8.24 5.58 21.17
N GLU A 147 -8.92 4.68 20.49
CA GLU A 147 -9.91 3.77 21.08
C GLU A 147 -9.28 2.78 22.05
N LEU A 148 -8.04 2.38 21.77
CA LEU A 148 -7.32 1.39 22.57
C LEU A 148 -6.63 1.99 23.80
N ILE A 149 -6.41 3.31 23.87
CA ILE A 149 -5.71 3.94 25.00
C ILE A 149 -6.46 3.71 26.31
N THR A 150 -7.77 3.97 26.33
CA THR A 150 -8.60 3.77 27.52
C THR A 150 -8.56 2.31 27.96
N LYS A 151 -8.71 1.39 27.02
CA LYS A 151 -8.69 -0.05 27.33
C LYS A 151 -7.34 -0.52 27.83
N ARG A 152 -6.24 -0.01 27.30
CA ARG A 152 -4.88 -0.29 27.79
C ARG A 152 -4.70 0.20 29.24
N LEU A 153 -5.25 1.37 29.60
CA LEU A 153 -5.22 1.90 30.96
C LEU A 153 -6.06 1.07 31.92
N GLU A 154 -7.25 0.61 31.49
CA GLU A 154 -8.07 -0.32 32.28
C GLU A 154 -7.30 -1.61 32.57
N VAL A 155 -6.78 -2.27 31.54
CA VAL A 155 -5.98 -3.50 31.70
C VAL A 155 -4.76 -3.29 32.60
N LEU A 156 -4.08 -2.14 32.46
CA LEU A 156 -2.94 -1.81 33.32
C LEU A 156 -3.37 -1.66 34.79
N LYS A 157 -4.51 -1.01 35.05
CA LYS A 157 -5.06 -0.85 36.40
C LYS A 157 -5.47 -2.20 37.01
N ASP A 158 -6.07 -3.07 36.21
CA ASP A 158 -6.46 -4.42 36.64
C ASP A 158 -5.21 -5.28 36.97
N ALA A 159 -4.16 -5.18 36.14
CA ALA A 159 -2.91 -5.89 36.36
C ALA A 159 -2.11 -5.35 37.56
N VAL A 160 -2.25 -4.06 37.85
CA VAL A 160 -1.53 -3.38 38.95
C VAL A 160 -2.52 -2.56 39.79
N PRO A 161 -3.31 -3.18 40.70
CA PRO A 161 -4.40 -2.52 41.44
C PRO A 161 -3.97 -1.31 42.27
N LYS A 162 -2.71 -1.28 42.72
CA LYS A 162 -2.13 -0.17 43.51
C LYS A 162 -1.61 0.99 42.66
N LEU A 163 -1.77 0.94 41.32
CA LEU A 163 -1.34 1.98 40.42
C LEU A 163 -2.08 3.30 40.70
N SER A 164 -1.34 4.36 41.06
CA SER A 164 -1.89 5.68 41.39
C SER A 164 -1.45 6.78 40.41
N ARG A 165 -0.39 6.55 39.64
CA ARG A 165 0.14 7.50 38.66
C ARG A 165 0.59 6.81 37.39
N VAL A 166 0.26 7.40 36.26
CA VAL A 166 0.70 6.94 34.92
C VAL A 166 1.27 8.13 34.16
N GLY A 167 2.47 7.96 33.60
CA GLY A 167 3.06 8.92 32.68
C GLY A 167 2.72 8.54 31.25
N LEU A 168 2.26 9.49 30.43
CA LEU A 168 2.03 9.33 29.01
C LEU A 168 3.13 10.03 28.23
N LEU A 169 3.92 9.26 27.48
CA LEU A 169 4.92 9.80 26.55
C LEU A 169 4.31 9.85 25.15
N ARG A 170 4.40 11.00 24.51
CA ARG A 170 4.03 11.17 23.10
C ARG A 170 5.08 12.01 22.38
N PRO A 171 5.35 11.78 21.10
CA PRO A 171 6.18 12.67 20.31
C PRO A 171 5.61 14.10 20.34
N ALA A 172 6.51 15.08 20.32
CA ALA A 172 6.14 16.49 20.22
C ALA A 172 5.58 16.82 18.82
#